data_824db14030eae7fb5e7ca470c49e6071
#
_entry.id   824db14030eae7fb5e7ca470c49e6071
#
_cell.length_a   1.000
_cell.length_b   1.000
_cell.length_c   1.000
_cell.angle_alpha   90.00
_cell.angle_beta   90.00
_cell.angle_gamma   90.00
#
_symmetry.space_group_name_H-M   'P 1'
#
loop_
_entity.id
_entity.type
_entity.pdbx_description
1 polymer ?
#
loop_
_entity_poly.entity_id
_entity_poly.type
_entity_poly.pdbx_seq_one_letter_code
_entity_poly.pdbx_strand_id
1 'polypeptide(L)'
;MFAARQLSAPWTLCPSTTEADVVREWLTWASVGMEGVVFKRLNDVYRPSVRGWQKYKIRETSEAIVGAITGSVAAPRTLLLGRYDGKGRLQYVGRTTTLARAAGAAVAGLLARGRRGHPWTGWSFSAGWGSQEKLNVTLVEPELVVEVGVDVARDASGRWRHPARWHRARPDLSPADVPRLTSPPR
;
A
#
# COMPACT_ATOMS: atom_id res chain seq x y z
N MET A 1 -4.94 18.31 31.12
CA MET A 1 -6.22 17.64 30.83
C MET A 1 -6.13 16.11 30.99
N PHE A 2 -5.16 15.40 30.35
CA PHE A 2 -5.03 13.94 30.42
C PHE A 2 -4.72 13.46 31.85
N ALA A 3 -3.68 13.99 32.47
CA ALA A 3 -3.32 13.70 33.87
C ALA A 3 -4.42 14.11 34.87
N ALA A 4 -5.07 15.26 34.66
CA ALA A 4 -6.13 15.73 35.50
C ALA A 4 -7.41 14.87 35.48
N ARG A 5 -7.59 14.04 34.42
CA ARG A 5 -8.71 13.09 34.28
C ARG A 5 -8.34 11.66 34.66
N GLN A 6 -7.10 11.41 35.12
CA GLN A 6 -6.59 10.08 35.51
C GLN A 6 -6.87 9.01 34.46
N LEU A 7 -6.76 9.37 33.17
CA LEU A 7 -7.00 8.42 32.07
C LEU A 7 -5.89 7.36 32.04
N SER A 8 -6.31 6.11 32.12
CA SER A 8 -5.46 4.91 32.02
C SER A 8 -5.87 4.07 30.82
N ALA A 9 -5.25 2.92 30.61
CA ALA A 9 -5.60 2.03 29.50
C ALA A 9 -7.13 1.85 29.37
N PRO A 10 -7.69 1.83 28.15
CA PRO A 10 -6.99 1.78 26.85
C PRO A 10 -6.54 3.15 26.30
N TRP A 11 -6.61 4.21 27.07
CA TRP A 11 -6.24 5.56 26.64
C TRP A 11 -4.73 5.78 26.79
N THR A 12 -4.09 6.22 25.73
CA THR A 12 -2.66 6.58 25.74
C THR A 12 -2.48 7.95 25.09
N LEU A 13 -1.69 8.80 25.73
CA LEU A 13 -1.33 10.09 25.15
C LEU A 13 -0.34 9.85 23.99
N CYS A 14 -0.71 10.33 22.80
CA CYS A 14 0.21 10.32 21.67
C CYS A 14 1.44 11.19 22.00
N PRO A 15 2.68 10.69 21.84
CA PRO A 15 3.87 11.45 22.10
C PRO A 15 3.93 12.70 21.21
N SER A 16 4.50 13.77 21.76
CA SER A 16 4.70 15.04 21.04
C SER A 16 6.03 15.65 21.42
N THR A 17 6.65 16.37 20.50
CA THR A 17 7.92 17.05 20.71
C THR A 17 8.00 18.29 19.82
N THR A 18 8.84 19.25 20.20
CA THR A 18 9.27 20.38 19.36
C THR A 18 10.67 20.15 18.76
N GLU A 19 11.35 19.09 19.20
CA GLU A 19 12.73 18.79 18.82
C GLU A 19 12.78 18.00 17.51
N ALA A 20 13.44 18.53 16.49
CA ALA A 20 13.54 17.92 15.17
C ALA A 20 14.27 16.57 15.18
N ASP A 21 15.27 16.42 16.04
CA ASP A 21 16.05 15.17 16.14
C ASP A 21 15.23 14.02 16.71
N VAL A 22 14.39 14.30 17.70
CA VAL A 22 13.43 13.33 18.25
C VAL A 22 12.44 12.88 17.16
N VAL A 23 11.98 13.82 16.31
CA VAL A 23 11.11 13.46 15.17
C VAL A 23 11.84 12.57 14.17
N ARG A 24 13.11 12.85 13.86
CA ARG A 24 13.91 12.00 12.96
C ARG A 24 14.08 10.59 13.53
N GLU A 25 14.34 10.47 14.83
CA GLU A 25 14.40 9.18 15.52
C GLU A 25 13.07 8.42 15.38
N TRP A 26 11.93 9.05 15.68
CA TRP A 26 10.61 8.42 15.53
C TRP A 26 10.36 7.89 14.11
N LEU A 27 10.82 8.60 13.09
CA LEU A 27 10.66 8.18 11.70
C LEU A 27 11.45 6.90 11.36
N THR A 28 12.40 6.48 12.18
CA THR A 28 13.08 5.18 12.03
C THR A 28 12.28 4.01 12.58
N TRP A 29 11.19 4.25 13.32
CA TRP A 29 10.39 3.23 14.00
C TRP A 29 9.27 2.63 13.12
N ALA A 30 9.44 2.66 11.80
CA ALA A 30 8.50 2.05 10.86
C ALA A 30 8.26 0.55 11.16
N SER A 31 9.28 -0.17 11.58
CA SER A 31 9.21 -1.61 11.92
C SER A 31 8.30 -1.92 13.11
N VAL A 32 8.09 -0.95 14.01
CA VAL A 32 7.19 -1.07 15.16
C VAL A 32 5.82 -0.39 14.93
N GLY A 33 5.50 -0.07 13.68
CA GLY A 33 4.19 0.44 13.27
C GLY A 33 4.06 1.97 13.21
N MET A 34 5.16 2.73 13.30
CA MET A 34 5.13 4.17 13.06
C MET A 34 4.83 4.46 11.59
N GLU A 35 3.66 5.02 11.30
CA GLU A 35 3.23 5.36 9.93
C GLU A 35 3.71 6.74 9.46
N GLY A 36 4.14 7.59 10.39
CA GLY A 36 4.55 8.96 10.12
C GLY A 36 4.26 9.90 11.27
N VAL A 37 4.42 11.18 11.02
CA VAL A 37 4.22 12.24 12.02
C VAL A 37 3.24 13.30 11.53
N VAL A 38 2.63 14.01 12.47
CA VAL A 38 1.74 15.14 12.19
C VAL A 38 2.35 16.39 12.75
N PHE A 39 2.67 17.35 11.88
CA PHE A 39 3.16 18.66 12.26
C PHE A 39 1.99 19.62 12.49
N LYS A 40 2.04 20.32 13.60
CA LYS A 40 1.08 21.34 13.99
C LYS A 40 1.84 22.60 14.36
N ARG A 41 1.34 23.77 13.99
CA ARG A 41 1.92 25.02 14.50
C ARG A 41 1.66 25.13 16.00
N LEU A 42 2.64 25.53 16.76
CA LEU A 42 2.57 25.55 18.23
C LEU A 42 1.43 26.45 18.74
N ASN A 43 1.20 27.57 18.08
CA ASN A 43 0.20 28.56 18.48
C ASN A 43 -1.17 28.41 17.77
N ASP A 44 -1.34 27.35 16.95
CA ASP A 44 -2.64 27.14 16.29
C ASP A 44 -3.65 26.52 17.27
N VAL A 45 -4.81 27.15 17.35
CA VAL A 45 -5.96 26.56 18.05
C VAL A 45 -6.60 25.46 17.21
N TYR A 46 -7.12 24.43 17.87
CA TYR A 46 -7.87 23.39 17.19
C TYR A 46 -9.15 23.95 16.55
N ARG A 47 -9.30 23.74 15.24
CA ARG A 47 -10.50 24.12 14.48
C ARG A 47 -11.06 22.87 13.80
N PRO A 48 -12.25 22.42 14.19
CA PRO A 48 -12.93 21.29 13.54
C PRO A 48 -13.07 21.52 12.02
N SER A 49 -12.88 20.49 11.24
CA SER A 49 -13.03 20.51 9.76
C SER A 49 -12.06 21.40 8.99
N VAL A 50 -11.13 22.08 9.66
CA VAL A 50 -10.08 22.89 9.00
C VAL A 50 -8.81 22.06 8.80
N ARG A 51 -8.26 22.05 7.56
CA ARG A 51 -6.98 21.38 7.25
C ARG A 51 -5.81 22.31 7.59
N GLY A 52 -5.43 22.37 8.89
CA GLY A 52 -4.29 23.17 9.34
C GLY A 52 -3.03 22.34 9.64
N TRP A 53 -3.16 21.02 9.74
CA TRP A 53 -2.05 20.13 10.11
C TRP A 53 -1.38 19.53 8.88
N GLN A 54 -0.06 19.40 8.93
CA GLN A 54 0.73 18.75 7.88
C GLN A 54 1.06 17.33 8.31
N LYS A 55 0.78 16.35 7.45
CA LYS A 55 1.13 14.95 7.68
C LYS A 55 2.34 14.57 6.85
N TYR A 56 3.36 14.05 7.50
CA TYR A 56 4.48 13.37 6.86
C TYR A 56 4.30 11.87 7.05
N LYS A 57 4.20 11.13 5.96
CA LYS A 57 4.06 9.67 5.98
C LYS A 57 5.34 9.00 5.57
N ILE A 58 5.74 7.96 6.32
CA ILE A 58 6.81 7.06 5.92
C ILE A 58 6.31 6.24 4.75
N ARG A 59 7.12 6.19 3.70
CA ARG A 59 6.85 5.38 2.50
C ARG A 59 8.04 4.53 2.20
N GLU A 60 7.76 3.28 1.83
CA GLU A 60 8.76 2.33 1.40
C GLU A 60 8.59 2.03 -0.08
N THR A 61 9.70 1.75 -0.74
CA THR A 61 9.69 1.16 -2.08
C THR A 61 9.59 -0.34 -1.93
N SER A 62 8.77 -0.96 -2.74
CA SER A 62 8.45 -2.38 -2.62
C SER A 62 8.17 -2.98 -3.98
N GLU A 63 8.58 -4.22 -4.20
CA GLU A 63 8.27 -4.99 -5.41
C GLU A 63 7.01 -5.81 -5.23
N ALA A 64 6.27 -5.96 -6.32
CA ALA A 64 5.09 -6.81 -6.39
C ALA A 64 4.84 -7.33 -7.81
N ILE A 65 4.10 -8.42 -7.91
CA ILE A 65 3.75 -9.09 -9.16
C ILE A 65 2.39 -8.57 -9.64
N VAL A 66 2.26 -8.23 -10.90
CA VAL A 66 0.97 -7.84 -11.48
C VAL A 66 0.18 -9.09 -11.82
N GLY A 67 -0.96 -9.31 -11.15
CA GLY A 67 -1.84 -10.46 -11.42
C GLY A 67 -3.14 -10.10 -12.13
N ALA A 68 -3.56 -8.82 -12.05
CA ALA A 68 -4.74 -8.34 -12.75
C ALA A 68 -4.64 -6.83 -12.98
N ILE A 69 -5.51 -6.31 -13.82
CA ILE A 69 -5.63 -4.87 -14.11
C ILE A 69 -7.09 -4.45 -14.14
N THR A 70 -7.36 -3.17 -13.91
CA THR A 70 -8.60 -2.55 -14.37
C THR A 70 -8.37 -1.86 -15.72
N GLY A 71 -9.40 -1.74 -16.53
CA GLY A 71 -9.27 -1.30 -17.91
C GLY A 71 -8.93 -2.46 -18.84
N SER A 72 -8.38 -2.18 -20.01
CA SER A 72 -7.97 -3.19 -20.99
C SER A 72 -6.45 -3.45 -20.93
N VAL A 73 -5.99 -4.56 -21.47
CA VAL A 73 -4.53 -4.87 -21.55
C VAL A 73 -3.78 -3.78 -22.35
N ALA A 74 -4.41 -3.22 -23.39
CA ALA A 74 -3.83 -2.13 -24.17
C ALA A 74 -3.89 -0.75 -23.45
N ALA A 75 -4.75 -0.60 -22.44
CA ALA A 75 -4.91 0.64 -21.69
C ALA A 75 -5.23 0.35 -20.20
N PRO A 76 -4.25 -0.20 -19.45
CA PRO A 76 -4.41 -0.50 -18.04
C PRO A 76 -4.55 0.79 -17.22
N ARG A 77 -5.53 0.80 -16.32
CA ARG A 77 -5.81 1.96 -15.45
C ARG A 77 -5.22 1.79 -14.05
N THR A 78 -5.38 0.63 -13.46
CA THR A 78 -4.75 0.28 -12.18
C THR A 78 -4.20 -1.14 -12.27
N LEU A 79 -3.15 -1.41 -11.52
CA LEU A 79 -2.56 -2.76 -11.40
C LEU A 79 -3.00 -3.36 -10.07
N LEU A 80 -3.47 -4.60 -10.10
CA LEU A 80 -3.70 -5.40 -8.91
C LEU A 80 -2.44 -6.22 -8.64
N LEU A 81 -1.93 -6.09 -7.44
CA LEU A 81 -0.59 -6.50 -7.05
C LEU A 81 -0.64 -7.72 -6.15
N GLY A 82 0.24 -8.65 -6.38
CA GLY A 82 0.37 -9.90 -5.64
C GLY A 82 1.78 -10.17 -5.16
N ARG A 83 1.86 -11.08 -4.19
CA ARG A 83 3.09 -11.73 -3.72
C ARG A 83 2.82 -13.20 -3.47
N TYR A 84 3.79 -14.03 -3.72
CA TYR A 84 3.68 -15.44 -3.35
C TYR A 84 3.78 -15.60 -1.83
N ASP A 85 2.92 -16.44 -1.27
CA ASP A 85 3.01 -16.86 0.14
C ASP A 85 4.03 -18.01 0.30
N GLY A 86 4.23 -18.48 1.54
CA GLY A 86 5.11 -19.59 1.84
C GLY A 86 4.70 -20.93 1.19
N LYS A 87 3.45 -21.04 0.68
CA LYS A 87 2.92 -22.22 -0.02
C LYS A 87 2.95 -22.05 -1.54
N GLY A 88 3.58 -21.02 -2.06
CA GLY A 88 3.67 -20.74 -3.50
C GLY A 88 2.36 -20.25 -4.13
N ARG A 89 1.39 -19.77 -3.36
CA ARG A 89 0.14 -19.22 -3.87
C ARG A 89 0.25 -17.71 -4.02
N LEU A 90 -0.17 -17.18 -5.16
CA LEU A 90 -0.19 -15.73 -5.39
C LEU A 90 -1.31 -15.09 -4.57
N GLN A 91 -0.94 -14.33 -3.55
CA GLN A 91 -1.85 -13.59 -2.67
C GLN A 91 -1.97 -12.15 -3.14
N TYR A 92 -3.17 -11.59 -3.11
CA TYR A 92 -3.40 -10.19 -3.38
C TYR A 92 -2.89 -9.34 -2.21
N VAL A 93 -2.05 -8.35 -2.50
CA VAL A 93 -1.45 -7.46 -1.47
C VAL A 93 -1.90 -6.01 -1.60
N GLY A 94 -2.55 -5.63 -2.70
CA GLY A 94 -3.04 -4.28 -2.90
C GLY A 94 -3.18 -3.93 -4.38
N ARG A 95 -3.49 -2.66 -4.65
CA ARG A 95 -3.56 -2.13 -6.01
C ARG A 95 -2.84 -0.80 -6.11
N THR A 96 -2.51 -0.39 -7.33
CA THR A 96 -1.97 0.96 -7.54
C THR A 96 -3.07 2.02 -7.50
N THR A 97 -2.68 3.28 -7.29
CA THR A 97 -3.46 4.42 -7.74
C THR A 97 -3.65 4.34 -9.25
N THR A 98 -4.57 5.12 -9.80
CA THR A 98 -4.71 5.22 -11.26
C THR A 98 -3.38 5.61 -11.89
N LEU A 99 -2.96 4.84 -12.90
CA LEU A 99 -1.73 5.10 -13.64
C LEU A 99 -1.86 6.38 -14.46
N ALA A 100 -0.79 7.15 -14.49
CA ALA A 100 -0.67 8.20 -15.50
C ALA A 100 -0.66 7.56 -16.90
N ARG A 101 -1.14 8.28 -17.91
CA ARG A 101 -1.27 7.77 -19.29
C ARG A 101 0.03 7.17 -19.84
N ALA A 102 1.15 7.85 -19.61
CA ALA A 102 2.46 7.36 -20.04
C ALA A 102 2.87 6.06 -19.34
N ALA A 103 2.61 5.95 -18.02
CA ALA A 103 2.87 4.73 -17.27
C ALA A 103 1.99 3.56 -17.74
N GLY A 104 0.69 3.83 -17.98
CA GLY A 104 -0.22 2.83 -18.55
C GLY A 104 0.26 2.31 -19.91
N ALA A 105 0.68 3.20 -20.79
CA ALA A 105 1.23 2.82 -22.11
C ALA A 105 2.51 1.99 -21.98
N ALA A 106 3.43 2.35 -21.09
CA ALA A 106 4.65 1.61 -20.85
C ALA A 106 4.38 0.19 -20.31
N VAL A 107 3.39 0.04 -19.43
CA VAL A 107 3.01 -1.26 -18.87
C VAL A 107 2.27 -2.13 -19.87
N ALA A 108 1.44 -1.56 -20.74
CA ALA A 108 0.62 -2.31 -21.70
C ALA A 108 1.43 -3.27 -22.56
N GLY A 109 2.62 -2.85 -23.02
CA GLY A 109 3.52 -3.67 -23.85
C GLY A 109 4.19 -4.83 -23.08
N LEU A 110 4.08 -4.85 -21.75
CA LEU A 110 4.68 -5.87 -20.88
C LEU A 110 3.66 -6.86 -20.34
N LEU A 111 2.36 -6.63 -20.61
CA LEU A 111 1.28 -7.46 -20.07
C LEU A 111 0.85 -8.52 -21.10
N ALA A 112 0.69 -9.74 -20.66
CA ALA A 112 0.00 -10.80 -21.37
C ALA A 112 -1.33 -11.12 -20.67
N ARG A 113 -2.39 -11.43 -21.46
CA ARG A 113 -3.68 -11.83 -20.89
C ARG A 113 -3.53 -13.16 -20.14
N GLY A 114 -4.12 -13.26 -18.95
CA GLY A 114 -4.09 -14.46 -18.14
C GLY A 114 -4.70 -15.67 -18.85
N ARG A 115 -4.03 -16.82 -18.75
CA ARG A 115 -4.43 -18.09 -19.33
C ARG A 115 -5.36 -18.87 -18.40
N ARG A 116 -5.87 -19.98 -18.91
CA ARG A 116 -6.67 -20.93 -18.10
C ARG A 116 -5.83 -21.43 -16.91
N GLY A 117 -6.42 -21.43 -15.72
CA GLY A 117 -5.69 -21.84 -14.50
C GLY A 117 -4.97 -20.72 -13.77
N HIS A 118 -5.21 -19.45 -14.16
CA HIS A 118 -4.64 -18.29 -13.46
C HIS A 118 -4.96 -18.36 -11.95
N PRO A 119 -3.99 -18.06 -11.04
CA PRO A 119 -4.15 -18.20 -9.58
C PRO A 119 -5.36 -17.45 -8.99
N TRP A 120 -5.79 -16.37 -9.62
CA TRP A 120 -6.94 -15.56 -9.17
C TRP A 120 -8.24 -15.85 -9.93
N THR A 121 -8.32 -16.97 -10.64
CA THR A 121 -9.58 -17.36 -11.32
C THR A 121 -10.70 -17.49 -10.30
N GLY A 122 -11.83 -16.81 -10.54
CA GLY A 122 -12.98 -16.79 -9.63
C GLY A 122 -12.87 -15.83 -8.45
N TRP A 123 -11.75 -15.11 -8.29
CA TRP A 123 -11.61 -14.12 -7.22
C TRP A 123 -12.39 -12.85 -7.52
N SER A 124 -12.82 -12.18 -6.45
CA SER A 124 -13.48 -10.88 -6.49
C SER A 124 -12.64 -9.87 -5.72
N PHE A 125 -12.42 -8.71 -6.29
CA PHE A 125 -11.60 -7.64 -5.70
C PHE A 125 -12.47 -6.42 -5.39
N SER A 126 -12.31 -5.83 -4.20
CA SER A 126 -13.01 -4.62 -3.80
C SER A 126 -12.26 -3.35 -4.26
N ALA A 127 -13.02 -2.29 -4.51
CA ALA A 127 -12.47 -1.00 -4.93
C ALA A 127 -11.60 -0.32 -3.86
N GLY A 128 -11.75 -0.68 -2.60
CA GLY A 128 -10.97 -0.12 -1.49
C GLY A 128 -11.27 -0.82 -0.17
N TRP A 129 -10.52 -0.48 0.85
CA TRP A 129 -10.73 -0.99 2.20
C TRP A 129 -12.09 -0.51 2.73
N GLY A 130 -12.93 -1.45 3.19
CA GLY A 130 -14.30 -1.16 3.63
C GLY A 130 -15.31 -0.91 2.49
N SER A 131 -14.90 -0.94 1.21
CA SER A 131 -15.81 -0.81 0.07
C SER A 131 -16.43 -2.15 -0.31
N GLN A 132 -17.74 -2.14 -0.56
CA GLN A 132 -18.48 -3.28 -1.13
C GLN A 132 -18.46 -3.29 -2.68
N GLU A 133 -18.00 -2.19 -3.28
CA GLU A 133 -17.89 -2.07 -4.73
C GLU A 133 -16.83 -3.05 -5.28
N LYS A 134 -17.26 -3.88 -6.24
CA LYS A 134 -16.40 -4.84 -6.91
C LYS A 134 -15.71 -4.19 -8.11
N LEU A 135 -14.40 -4.45 -8.22
CA LEU A 135 -13.63 -4.02 -9.39
C LEU A 135 -13.92 -4.96 -10.57
N ASN A 136 -14.16 -4.37 -11.74
CA ASN A 136 -14.11 -5.12 -12.99
C ASN A 136 -12.64 -5.25 -13.41
N VAL A 137 -12.11 -6.48 -13.39
CA VAL A 137 -10.69 -6.75 -13.62
C VAL A 137 -10.48 -7.69 -14.80
N THR A 138 -9.37 -7.49 -15.49
CA THR A 138 -8.81 -8.43 -16.47
C THR A 138 -7.60 -9.09 -15.83
N LEU A 139 -7.63 -10.42 -15.73
CA LEU A 139 -6.48 -11.21 -15.27
C LEU A 139 -5.35 -11.13 -16.30
N VAL A 140 -4.12 -10.99 -15.82
CA VAL A 140 -2.90 -11.00 -16.65
C VAL A 140 -1.92 -12.01 -16.10
N GLU A 141 -1.07 -12.55 -16.97
CA GLU A 141 -0.03 -13.50 -16.54
C GLU A 141 0.80 -12.88 -15.43
N PRO A 142 1.00 -13.57 -14.30
CA PRO A 142 1.69 -13.03 -13.13
C PRO A 142 3.22 -13.11 -13.31
N GLU A 143 3.71 -12.52 -14.39
CA GLU A 143 5.13 -12.50 -14.78
C GLU A 143 5.76 -11.12 -14.61
N LEU A 144 4.96 -10.04 -14.77
CA LEU A 144 5.47 -8.68 -14.65
C LEU A 144 5.68 -8.30 -13.19
N VAL A 145 6.91 -7.99 -12.83
CA VAL A 145 7.28 -7.37 -11.56
C VAL A 145 7.29 -5.86 -11.70
N VAL A 146 6.80 -5.18 -10.68
CA VAL A 146 6.75 -3.72 -10.62
C VAL A 146 7.27 -3.21 -9.29
N GLU A 147 7.90 -2.04 -9.32
CA GLU A 147 8.30 -1.29 -8.15
C GLU A 147 7.25 -0.23 -7.84
N VAL A 148 6.83 -0.17 -6.59
CA VAL A 148 5.78 0.72 -6.12
C VAL A 148 6.16 1.36 -4.80
N GLY A 149 5.74 2.60 -4.59
CA GLY A 149 5.79 3.26 -3.29
C GLY A 149 4.56 2.91 -2.47
N VAL A 150 4.76 2.42 -1.25
CA VAL A 150 3.70 1.97 -0.35
C VAL A 150 3.77 2.67 1.00
N ASP A 151 2.64 2.87 1.64
CA ASP A 151 2.59 3.22 3.06
C ASP A 151 2.93 1.95 3.87
N VAL A 152 3.58 2.10 5.01
CA VAL A 152 3.97 0.97 5.87
C VAL A 152 2.76 0.24 6.49
N ALA A 153 1.60 0.91 6.53
CA ALA A 153 0.37 0.37 7.11
C ALA A 153 -0.16 -0.84 6.32
N ARG A 154 -0.33 -1.97 7.03
CA ARG A 154 -0.90 -3.20 6.49
C ARG A 154 -2.16 -3.59 7.26
N ASP A 155 -3.03 -4.36 6.62
CA ASP A 155 -4.16 -5.00 7.31
C ASP A 155 -3.73 -6.33 7.96
N ALA A 156 -4.66 -6.96 8.67
CA ALA A 156 -4.43 -8.25 9.34
C ALA A 156 -4.03 -9.39 8.38
N SER A 157 -4.26 -9.24 7.08
CA SER A 157 -3.85 -10.20 6.05
C SER A 157 -2.52 -9.82 5.39
N GLY A 158 -1.81 -8.80 5.88
CA GLY A 158 -0.55 -8.31 5.32
C GLY A 158 -0.70 -7.45 4.06
N ARG A 159 -1.94 -7.08 3.67
CA ARG A 159 -2.20 -6.25 2.49
C ARG A 159 -2.00 -4.77 2.81
N TRP A 160 -1.55 -4.01 1.82
CA TRP A 160 -1.46 -2.56 1.95
C TRP A 160 -2.85 -1.92 2.12
N ARG A 161 -3.00 -1.12 3.16
CA ARG A 161 -4.27 -0.45 3.47
C ARG A 161 -4.62 0.66 2.49
N HIS A 162 -3.61 1.25 1.85
CA HIS A 162 -3.76 2.32 0.87
C HIS A 162 -3.25 1.88 -0.50
N PRO A 163 -3.79 2.44 -1.61
CA PRO A 163 -3.28 2.18 -2.94
C PRO A 163 -1.80 2.58 -3.06
N ALA A 164 -1.02 1.68 -3.66
CA ALA A 164 0.39 1.87 -3.92
C ALA A 164 0.62 2.91 -5.03
N ARG A 165 1.72 3.65 -4.97
CA ARG A 165 2.15 4.54 -6.05
C ARG A 165 3.02 3.80 -7.05
N TRP A 166 2.67 3.85 -8.30
CA TRP A 166 3.50 3.37 -9.38
C TRP A 166 4.86 4.11 -9.43
N HIS A 167 5.95 3.36 -9.52
CA HIS A 167 7.28 3.90 -9.81
C HIS A 167 7.75 3.44 -11.19
N ARG A 168 7.95 2.14 -11.40
CA ARG A 168 8.40 1.59 -12.69
C ARG A 168 8.12 0.09 -12.81
N ALA A 169 8.19 -0.43 -14.04
CA ALA A 169 8.33 -1.86 -14.28
C ALA A 169 9.76 -2.32 -13.93
N ARG A 170 9.88 -3.58 -13.54
CA ARG A 170 11.14 -4.24 -13.20
C ARG A 170 11.33 -5.49 -14.09
N PRO A 171 11.58 -5.28 -15.40
CA PRO A 171 11.83 -6.41 -16.31
C PRO A 171 13.12 -7.16 -15.99
N ASP A 172 13.97 -6.58 -15.17
CA ASP A 172 15.19 -7.17 -14.62
C ASP A 172 14.93 -8.18 -13.49
N LEU A 173 13.71 -8.24 -12.94
CA LEU A 173 13.31 -9.16 -11.90
C LEU A 173 12.29 -10.18 -12.39
N SER A 174 12.39 -11.38 -11.85
CA SER A 174 11.38 -12.43 -12.00
C SER A 174 10.41 -12.41 -10.80
N PRO A 175 9.23 -13.03 -10.92
CA PRO A 175 8.33 -13.21 -9.79
C PRO A 175 8.93 -13.93 -8.57
N ALA A 176 9.97 -14.74 -8.77
CA ALA A 176 10.69 -15.46 -7.72
C ALA A 176 11.57 -14.52 -6.85
N ASP A 177 12.00 -13.39 -7.42
CA ASP A 177 12.83 -12.39 -6.74
C ASP A 177 12.01 -11.47 -5.83
N VAL A 178 10.67 -11.46 -5.99
CA VAL A 178 9.79 -10.63 -5.15
C VAL A 178 9.69 -11.20 -3.75
N PRO A 179 9.91 -10.39 -2.69
CA PRO A 179 9.80 -10.84 -1.32
C PRO A 179 8.45 -11.52 -1.05
N ARG A 180 8.49 -12.71 -0.47
CA ARG A 180 7.26 -13.46 -0.16
C ARG A 180 6.40 -12.73 0.86
N LEU A 181 5.09 -12.93 0.76
CA LEU A 181 4.16 -12.47 1.78
C LEU A 181 4.41 -13.27 3.05
N THR A 182 4.97 -12.61 4.07
CA THR A 182 5.06 -13.16 5.41
C THR A 182 3.74 -12.90 6.13
N SER A 183 3.15 -13.95 6.70
CA SER A 183 2.02 -13.75 7.62
C SER A 183 2.51 -12.90 8.79
N PRO A 184 1.71 -11.90 9.25
CA PRO A 184 2.07 -11.18 10.47
C PRO A 184 2.23 -12.19 11.61
N PRO A 185 3.13 -11.94 12.57
CA PRO A 185 3.23 -12.76 13.77
C PRO A 185 1.87 -12.80 14.46
N ARG A 186 1.44 -13.98 14.88
CA ARG A 186 0.21 -14.19 15.65
C ARG A 186 0.36 -13.60 17.04
#